data_206473b0faffc9a1d7cf7326878a5f0e
#
_entry.id   206473b0faffc9a1d7cf7326878a5f0e
#
_cell.length_a   1.000
_cell.length_b   1.000
_cell.length_c   1.000
_cell.angle_alpha   90.00
_cell.angle_beta   90.00
_cell.angle_gamma   90.00
#
_symmetry.space_group_name_H-M   'P 1'
#
loop_
_entity.id
_entity.type
_entity.pdbx_description
1 polymer ?
#
loop_
_entity_poly.entity_id
_entity_poly.type
_entity_poly.pdbx_seq_one_letter_code
_entity_poly.pdbx_strand_id
1 'polypeptide(L)'
;MSNTQTAIELNKFIKKFNSDLKNFLPKSSNTLNKSINYSILAGGKRFRPFLIYTFAKALKVSSSNAMKIGIAVEMLHNYSLVHDDLPAMDNDKYRRGKKTTHFKYNEYTAILAGCGLLTLSYKILSSPKLKLDTKVKAELIYALTEISGEGGLLQGQFEDLSNKNIIYNHRIHINKLKTGKLMSYCTEAVGIVAKLNTKKINLLKKIGMNIGEIFQISDDFNDEPKMPTKEKKYLEKYRDTLYTKTLKLLREANIKNLSVNNLLNYLMLLKV
;
A
#
# COMPACT_ATOMS: atom_id res chain seq x y z
N MET A 1 21.99 -9.46 -11.04
CA MET A 1 21.85 -10.37 -9.87
C MET A 1 20.90 -9.81 -8.79
N SER A 2 20.90 -8.52 -8.44
CA SER A 2 20.06 -7.96 -7.36
C SER A 2 18.55 -8.05 -7.58
N ASN A 3 18.06 -7.90 -8.82
CA ASN A 3 16.62 -7.90 -9.13
C ASN A 3 15.99 -9.28 -9.01
N THR A 4 16.68 -10.32 -9.46
CA THR A 4 16.23 -11.72 -9.31
C THR A 4 16.11 -12.08 -7.83
N GLN A 5 17.03 -11.60 -6.99
CA GLN A 5 17.01 -11.86 -5.54
C GLN A 5 15.82 -11.18 -4.87
N THR A 6 15.51 -9.93 -5.21
CA THR A 6 14.34 -9.21 -4.66
C THR A 6 13.03 -9.88 -5.09
N ALA A 7 12.92 -10.30 -6.35
CA ALA A 7 11.76 -11.04 -6.83
C ALA A 7 11.56 -12.38 -6.09
N ILE A 8 12.65 -13.11 -5.82
CA ILE A 8 12.61 -14.35 -5.02
C ILE A 8 12.16 -14.06 -3.58
N GLU A 9 12.72 -13.03 -2.94
CA GLU A 9 12.33 -12.62 -1.59
C GLU A 9 10.85 -12.20 -1.52
N LEU A 10 10.38 -11.41 -2.49
CA LEU A 10 8.98 -11.00 -2.60
C LEU A 10 8.07 -12.22 -2.75
N ASN A 11 8.38 -13.16 -3.64
CA ASN A 11 7.58 -14.36 -3.83
C ASN A 11 7.51 -15.25 -2.58
N LYS A 12 8.62 -15.41 -1.87
CA LYS A 12 8.65 -16.13 -0.57
C LYS A 12 7.80 -15.38 0.47
N PHE A 13 7.93 -14.07 0.53
CA PHE A 13 7.13 -13.22 1.41
C PHE A 13 5.64 -13.35 1.12
N ILE A 14 5.23 -13.25 -0.15
CA ILE A 14 3.81 -13.36 -0.57
C ILE A 14 3.19 -14.68 -0.11
N LYS A 15 3.90 -15.80 -0.28
CA LYS A 15 3.41 -17.11 0.17
C LYS A 15 3.16 -17.11 1.68
N LYS A 16 4.14 -16.67 2.46
CA LYS A 16 4.01 -16.57 3.92
C LYS A 16 2.92 -15.59 4.34
N PHE A 17 2.90 -14.40 3.75
CA PHE A 17 1.91 -13.35 4.03
C PHE A 17 0.48 -13.85 3.80
N ASN A 18 0.21 -14.48 2.65
CA ASN A 18 -1.11 -15.01 2.33
C ASN A 18 -1.53 -16.15 3.27
N SER A 19 -0.59 -16.94 3.79
CA SER A 19 -0.86 -17.93 4.82
C SER A 19 -1.22 -17.27 6.16
N ASP A 20 -0.42 -16.30 6.59
CA ASP A 20 -0.63 -15.60 7.86
C ASP A 20 -1.92 -14.75 7.84
N LEU A 21 -2.24 -14.11 6.69
CA LEU A 21 -3.45 -13.32 6.46
C LEU A 21 -4.73 -14.11 6.80
N LYS A 22 -4.79 -15.39 6.42
CA LYS A 22 -5.96 -16.23 6.67
C LYS A 22 -6.34 -16.35 8.15
N ASN A 23 -5.37 -16.18 9.06
CA ASN A 23 -5.60 -16.25 10.51
C ASN A 23 -6.34 -15.01 11.06
N PHE A 24 -6.42 -13.93 10.28
CA PHE A 24 -7.08 -12.68 10.65
C PHE A 24 -8.43 -12.50 9.97
N LEU A 25 -8.80 -13.43 9.10
CA LEU A 25 -10.06 -13.36 8.36
C LEU A 25 -11.23 -13.91 9.19
N PRO A 26 -12.47 -13.40 8.97
CA PRO A 26 -13.67 -13.95 9.59
C PRO A 26 -13.85 -15.43 9.23
N LYS A 27 -14.18 -16.23 10.24
CA LYS A 27 -14.36 -17.70 10.08
C LYS A 27 -15.79 -18.12 9.80
N SER A 28 -16.78 -17.27 10.13
CA SER A 28 -18.19 -17.56 9.88
C SER A 28 -18.50 -17.68 8.39
N SER A 29 -19.40 -18.59 8.03
CA SER A 29 -19.77 -18.91 6.64
C SER A 29 -20.90 -18.04 6.07
N ASN A 30 -21.33 -16.96 6.77
CA ASN A 30 -22.35 -16.06 6.25
C ASN A 30 -21.85 -15.28 5.02
N THR A 31 -22.78 -14.73 4.24
CA THR A 31 -22.47 -14.06 2.96
C THR A 31 -21.53 -12.88 3.13
N LEU A 32 -21.68 -12.07 4.20
CA LEU A 32 -20.79 -10.94 4.47
C LEU A 32 -19.34 -11.41 4.67
N ASN A 33 -19.13 -12.39 5.53
CA ASN A 33 -17.79 -12.90 5.80
C ASN A 33 -17.17 -13.59 4.56
N LYS A 34 -17.99 -14.29 3.77
CA LYS A 34 -17.54 -14.85 2.48
C LYS A 34 -17.12 -13.76 1.50
N SER A 35 -17.84 -12.63 1.44
CA SER A 35 -17.50 -11.51 0.55
C SER A 35 -16.23 -10.77 0.99
N ILE A 36 -16.03 -10.56 2.30
CA ILE A 36 -14.79 -10.03 2.86
C ILE A 36 -13.60 -10.92 2.49
N ASN A 37 -13.73 -12.23 2.73
CA ASN A 37 -12.67 -13.19 2.41
C ASN A 37 -12.39 -13.25 0.91
N TYR A 38 -13.43 -13.24 0.09
CA TYR A 38 -13.32 -13.25 -1.36
C TYR A 38 -12.51 -12.07 -1.88
N SER A 39 -12.82 -10.86 -1.45
CA SER A 39 -12.17 -9.64 -1.93
C SER A 39 -10.66 -9.65 -1.63
N ILE A 40 -10.27 -9.92 -0.38
CA ILE A 40 -8.86 -9.85 0.03
C ILE A 40 -8.04 -11.06 -0.45
N LEU A 41 -8.67 -12.23 -0.62
CA LEU A 41 -8.03 -13.44 -1.15
C LEU A 41 -8.02 -13.49 -2.69
N ALA A 42 -8.57 -12.48 -3.37
CA ALA A 42 -8.49 -12.38 -4.83
C ALA A 42 -7.04 -12.25 -5.37
N GLY A 43 -6.08 -12.09 -4.50
CA GLY A 43 -4.66 -11.97 -4.85
C GLY A 43 -4.15 -10.53 -4.76
N GLY A 44 -3.01 -10.29 -5.41
CA GLY A 44 -2.36 -8.99 -5.48
C GLY A 44 -0.86 -9.07 -5.25
N LYS A 45 -0.13 -8.03 -5.64
CA LYS A 45 1.34 -7.93 -5.56
C LYS A 45 1.86 -7.91 -4.11
N ARG A 46 1.00 -7.64 -3.11
CA ARG A 46 1.35 -7.52 -1.68
C ARG A 46 2.57 -6.63 -1.43
N PHE A 47 2.73 -5.61 -2.26
CA PHE A 47 3.89 -4.75 -2.23
C PHE A 47 3.95 -3.87 -0.96
N ARG A 48 2.81 -3.34 -0.50
CA ARG A 48 2.72 -2.54 0.73
C ARG A 48 3.17 -3.33 1.97
N PRO A 49 2.66 -4.54 2.23
CA PRO A 49 3.18 -5.39 3.31
C PRO A 49 4.66 -5.75 3.15
N PHE A 50 5.12 -5.97 1.91
CA PHE A 50 6.53 -6.26 1.65
C PHE A 50 7.43 -5.07 1.95
N LEU A 51 6.98 -3.85 1.66
CA LEU A 51 7.67 -2.61 2.02
C LEU A 51 7.83 -2.51 3.55
N ILE A 52 6.75 -2.72 4.32
CA ILE A 52 6.80 -2.76 5.79
C ILE A 52 7.81 -3.80 6.27
N TYR A 53 7.76 -5.01 5.73
CA TYR A 53 8.65 -6.10 6.10
C TYR A 53 10.12 -5.77 5.82
N THR A 54 10.42 -5.18 4.67
CA THR A 54 11.79 -4.81 4.26
C THR A 54 12.37 -3.73 5.19
N PHE A 55 11.60 -2.68 5.49
CA PHE A 55 12.02 -1.64 6.42
C PHE A 55 12.09 -2.14 7.87
N ALA A 56 11.20 -3.05 8.27
CA ALA A 56 11.25 -3.68 9.59
C ALA A 56 12.56 -4.47 9.79
N LYS A 57 13.02 -5.20 8.78
CA LYS A 57 14.32 -5.85 8.81
C LYS A 57 15.46 -4.83 8.97
N ALA A 58 15.41 -3.73 8.21
CA ALA A 58 16.43 -2.69 8.25
C ALA A 58 16.50 -1.97 9.62
N LEU A 59 15.36 -1.78 10.27
CA LEU A 59 15.23 -1.09 11.56
C LEU A 59 15.12 -2.05 12.77
N LYS A 60 15.38 -3.36 12.56
CA LYS A 60 15.34 -4.40 13.61
C LYS A 60 13.99 -4.51 14.34
N VAL A 61 12.89 -4.21 13.65
CA VAL A 61 11.55 -4.42 14.16
C VAL A 61 11.16 -5.88 14.02
N SER A 62 10.43 -6.41 15.00
CA SER A 62 9.95 -7.80 14.99
C SER A 62 9.16 -8.15 13.73
N SER A 63 9.56 -9.23 13.04
CA SER A 63 8.86 -9.72 11.84
C SER A 63 7.38 -10.07 12.13
N SER A 64 7.05 -10.51 13.34
CA SER A 64 5.66 -10.78 13.75
C SER A 64 4.82 -9.50 13.81
N ASN A 65 5.36 -8.40 14.37
CA ASN A 65 4.66 -7.12 14.39
C ASN A 65 4.56 -6.51 12.99
N ALA A 66 5.65 -6.56 12.21
CA ALA A 66 5.66 -6.11 10.82
C ALA A 66 4.60 -6.83 9.98
N MET A 67 4.46 -8.15 10.13
CA MET A 67 3.45 -8.94 9.44
C MET A 67 2.02 -8.49 9.79
N LYS A 68 1.72 -8.28 11.07
CA LYS A 68 0.38 -7.84 11.52
C LYS A 68 0.05 -6.43 11.02
N ILE A 69 1.00 -5.50 11.08
CA ILE A 69 0.84 -4.16 10.53
C ILE A 69 0.63 -4.23 9.02
N GLY A 70 1.41 -5.07 8.32
CA GLY A 70 1.24 -5.32 6.89
C GLY A 70 -0.14 -5.87 6.53
N ILE A 71 -0.69 -6.77 7.35
CA ILE A 71 -2.04 -7.31 7.16
C ILE A 71 -3.10 -6.20 7.37
N ALA A 72 -2.94 -5.35 8.39
CA ALA A 72 -3.84 -4.22 8.61
C ALA A 72 -3.84 -3.24 7.40
N VAL A 73 -2.66 -2.88 6.91
CA VAL A 73 -2.51 -2.02 5.72
C VAL A 73 -3.13 -2.66 4.47
N GLU A 74 -2.95 -3.96 4.28
CA GLU A 74 -3.50 -4.65 3.12
C GLU A 74 -5.04 -4.78 3.21
N MET A 75 -5.60 -4.88 4.43
CA MET A 75 -7.05 -4.82 4.62
C MET A 75 -7.61 -3.45 4.26
N LEU A 76 -6.98 -2.37 4.72
CA LEU A 76 -7.38 -1.00 4.35
C LEU A 76 -7.25 -0.78 2.84
N HIS A 77 -6.16 -1.24 2.22
CA HIS A 77 -6.00 -1.16 0.77
C HIS A 77 -7.10 -1.93 0.02
N ASN A 78 -7.47 -3.13 0.47
CA ASN A 78 -8.54 -3.89 -0.18
C ASN A 78 -9.93 -3.29 0.08
N TYR A 79 -10.15 -2.63 1.21
CA TYR A 79 -11.33 -1.81 1.44
C TYR A 79 -11.49 -0.77 0.33
N SER A 80 -10.45 0.02 0.06
CA SER A 80 -10.52 1.05 -0.98
C SER A 80 -10.82 0.44 -2.36
N LEU A 81 -10.15 -0.65 -2.74
CA LEU A 81 -10.40 -1.32 -4.01
C LEU A 81 -11.83 -1.86 -4.16
N VAL A 82 -12.42 -2.41 -3.09
CA VAL A 82 -13.81 -2.90 -3.11
C VAL A 82 -14.78 -1.76 -3.33
N HIS A 83 -14.52 -0.58 -2.75
CA HIS A 83 -15.36 0.61 -2.92
C HIS A 83 -15.11 1.29 -4.27
N ASP A 84 -13.86 1.37 -4.72
CA ASP A 84 -13.52 1.90 -6.05
C ASP A 84 -14.23 1.11 -7.16
N ASP A 85 -14.37 -0.21 -7.03
CA ASP A 85 -15.05 -1.07 -8.01
C ASP A 85 -16.57 -0.83 -8.13
N LEU A 86 -17.22 -0.17 -7.17
CA LEU A 86 -18.68 0.00 -7.13
C LEU A 86 -19.21 0.76 -8.36
N PRO A 87 -20.49 0.50 -8.77
CA PRO A 87 -21.10 1.21 -9.90
C PRO A 87 -21.14 2.75 -9.75
N ALA A 88 -21.20 3.26 -8.52
CA ALA A 88 -21.16 4.69 -8.24
C ALA A 88 -19.73 5.29 -8.29
N MET A 89 -18.71 4.47 -8.50
CA MET A 89 -17.30 4.84 -8.57
C MET A 89 -16.74 4.50 -9.96
N ASP A 90 -15.79 3.54 -10.06
CA ASP A 90 -15.17 3.15 -11.34
C ASP A 90 -16.05 2.19 -12.17
N ASN A 91 -17.05 1.55 -11.55
CA ASN A 91 -17.95 0.55 -12.15
C ASN A 91 -17.22 -0.64 -12.78
N ASP A 92 -16.19 -1.12 -12.14
CA ASP A 92 -15.37 -2.24 -12.62
C ASP A 92 -16.05 -3.57 -12.34
N LYS A 93 -16.28 -4.38 -13.39
CA LYS A 93 -16.86 -5.74 -13.26
C LYS A 93 -15.83 -6.80 -12.93
N TYR A 94 -14.56 -6.56 -13.27
CA TYR A 94 -13.46 -7.50 -13.09
C TYR A 94 -12.21 -6.79 -12.55
N ARG A 95 -11.56 -7.42 -11.58
CA ARG A 95 -10.28 -7.01 -11.03
C ARG A 95 -9.35 -8.21 -10.86
N ARG A 96 -8.12 -8.12 -11.37
CA ARG A 96 -7.14 -9.23 -11.32
C ARG A 96 -7.69 -10.55 -11.89
N GLY A 97 -8.45 -10.47 -12.98
CA GLY A 97 -9.06 -11.63 -13.65
C GLY A 97 -10.23 -12.29 -12.91
N LYS A 98 -10.71 -11.69 -11.80
CA LYS A 98 -11.88 -12.16 -11.03
C LYS A 98 -12.99 -11.13 -11.05
N LYS A 99 -14.25 -11.58 -10.90
CA LYS A 99 -15.39 -10.69 -10.69
C LYS A 99 -15.14 -9.81 -9.47
N THR A 100 -15.45 -8.52 -9.57
CA THR A 100 -15.43 -7.61 -8.41
C THR A 100 -16.49 -8.01 -7.39
N THR A 101 -16.39 -7.51 -6.17
CA THR A 101 -17.26 -7.97 -5.08
C THR A 101 -18.71 -7.65 -5.36
N HIS A 102 -19.02 -6.45 -5.85
CA HIS A 102 -20.40 -6.07 -6.21
C HIS A 102 -20.95 -6.89 -7.37
N PHE A 103 -20.11 -7.24 -8.35
CA PHE A 103 -20.53 -8.02 -9.50
C PHE A 103 -20.71 -9.51 -9.19
N LYS A 104 -20.01 -10.03 -8.17
CA LYS A 104 -20.17 -11.42 -7.71
C LYS A 104 -21.32 -11.61 -6.73
N TYR A 105 -21.54 -10.65 -5.85
CA TYR A 105 -22.59 -10.70 -4.82
C TYR A 105 -23.70 -9.69 -5.15
N ASN A 106 -23.57 -8.48 -4.67
CA ASN A 106 -24.38 -7.28 -4.99
C ASN A 106 -23.72 -6.04 -4.36
N GLU A 107 -24.27 -4.85 -4.65
CA GLU A 107 -23.69 -3.59 -4.20
C GLU A 107 -23.66 -3.42 -2.69
N TYR A 108 -24.79 -3.64 -1.99
CA TYR A 108 -24.81 -3.50 -0.54
C TYR A 108 -23.85 -4.46 0.16
N THR A 109 -23.71 -5.68 -0.36
CA THR A 109 -22.73 -6.65 0.17
C THR A 109 -21.30 -6.17 -0.03
N ALA A 110 -20.99 -5.55 -1.17
CA ALA A 110 -19.66 -4.98 -1.44
C ALA A 110 -19.37 -3.79 -0.51
N ILE A 111 -20.33 -2.87 -0.34
CA ILE A 111 -20.21 -1.74 0.59
C ILE A 111 -19.88 -2.25 2.01
N LEU A 112 -20.67 -3.20 2.51
CA LEU A 112 -20.48 -3.77 3.84
C LEU A 112 -19.18 -4.60 3.96
N ALA A 113 -18.76 -5.27 2.90
CA ALA A 113 -17.48 -5.98 2.87
C ALA A 113 -16.30 -5.01 2.95
N GLY A 114 -16.36 -3.89 2.24
CA GLY A 114 -15.36 -2.82 2.36
C GLY A 114 -15.31 -2.25 3.79
N CYS A 115 -16.45 -1.87 4.36
CA CYS A 115 -16.52 -1.43 5.76
C CYS A 115 -15.96 -2.47 6.74
N GLY A 116 -16.22 -3.77 6.49
CA GLY A 116 -15.67 -4.88 7.27
C GLY A 116 -14.15 -4.95 7.21
N LEU A 117 -13.56 -4.79 6.01
CA LEU A 117 -12.11 -4.74 5.82
C LEU A 117 -11.47 -3.55 6.55
N LEU A 118 -12.07 -2.35 6.44
CA LEU A 118 -11.62 -1.16 7.13
C LEU A 118 -11.63 -1.37 8.66
N THR A 119 -12.74 -1.91 9.19
CA THR A 119 -12.88 -2.22 10.62
C THR A 119 -11.86 -3.26 11.09
N LEU A 120 -11.61 -4.32 10.28
CA LEU A 120 -10.61 -5.33 10.58
C LEU A 120 -9.18 -4.75 10.61
N SER A 121 -8.87 -3.77 9.76
CA SER A 121 -7.59 -3.07 9.80
C SER A 121 -7.33 -2.45 11.17
N TYR A 122 -8.26 -1.66 11.69
CA TYR A 122 -8.13 -1.06 13.03
C TYR A 122 -8.16 -2.09 14.17
N LYS A 123 -8.99 -3.13 14.05
CA LYS A 123 -9.01 -4.23 15.00
C LYS A 123 -7.65 -4.92 15.14
N ILE A 124 -6.91 -5.07 14.06
CA ILE A 124 -5.56 -5.66 14.12
C ILE A 124 -4.59 -4.73 14.84
N LEU A 125 -4.59 -3.44 14.51
CA LEU A 125 -3.67 -2.46 15.12
C LEU A 125 -3.94 -2.25 16.61
N SER A 126 -5.21 -2.32 17.05
CA SER A 126 -5.58 -2.21 18.46
C SER A 126 -5.45 -3.51 19.24
N SER A 127 -5.27 -4.66 18.56
CA SER A 127 -5.32 -6.00 19.16
C SER A 127 -4.25 -6.21 20.24
N PRO A 128 -4.60 -6.91 21.36
CA PRO A 128 -3.61 -7.41 22.32
C PRO A 128 -2.58 -8.38 21.71
N LYS A 129 -2.94 -9.03 20.59
CA LYS A 129 -2.01 -9.90 19.84
C LYS A 129 -0.91 -9.14 19.12
N LEU A 130 -1.06 -7.83 18.88
CA LEU A 130 0.01 -6.96 18.43
C LEU A 130 0.83 -6.57 19.67
N LYS A 131 2.01 -7.17 19.81
CA LYS A 131 2.90 -7.01 20.98
C LYS A 131 3.65 -5.67 20.92
N LEU A 132 2.92 -4.59 21.17
CA LEU A 132 3.39 -3.22 21.20
C LEU A 132 2.73 -2.47 22.37
N ASP A 133 3.39 -1.43 22.87
CA ASP A 133 2.85 -0.53 23.88
C ASP A 133 1.57 0.15 23.37
N THR A 134 0.66 0.46 24.28
CA THR A 134 -0.62 1.12 23.94
C THR A 134 -0.42 2.45 23.23
N LYS A 135 0.57 3.25 23.67
CA LYS A 135 0.93 4.51 23.02
C LYS A 135 1.33 4.30 21.55
N VAL A 136 2.20 3.31 21.28
CA VAL A 136 2.63 2.98 19.90
C VAL A 136 1.45 2.51 19.05
N LYS A 137 0.52 1.72 19.61
CA LYS A 137 -0.70 1.32 18.90
C LYS A 137 -1.59 2.53 18.57
N ALA A 138 -1.76 3.45 19.50
CA ALA A 138 -2.53 4.67 19.28
C ALA A 138 -1.90 5.53 18.17
N GLU A 139 -0.57 5.70 18.18
CA GLU A 139 0.16 6.43 17.14
C GLU A 139 0.01 5.75 15.76
N LEU A 140 0.09 4.43 15.68
CA LEU A 140 -0.14 3.67 14.44
C LEU A 140 -1.55 3.86 13.88
N ILE A 141 -2.57 3.80 14.75
CA ILE A 141 -3.96 4.00 14.36
C ILE A 141 -4.15 5.44 13.90
N TYR A 142 -3.68 6.43 14.68
CA TYR A 142 -3.78 7.83 14.33
C TYR A 142 -3.14 8.13 12.96
N ALA A 143 -1.89 7.70 12.77
CA ALA A 143 -1.20 7.89 11.49
C ALA A 143 -1.93 7.21 10.31
N LEU A 144 -2.58 6.05 10.53
CA LEU A 144 -3.36 5.38 9.49
C LEU A 144 -4.64 6.14 9.16
N THR A 145 -5.33 6.71 10.16
CA THR A 145 -6.55 7.51 9.92
C THR A 145 -6.25 8.77 9.14
N GLU A 146 -5.15 9.47 9.46
CA GLU A 146 -4.70 10.68 8.75
C GLU A 146 -4.52 10.43 7.25
N ILE A 147 -3.90 9.30 6.88
CA ILE A 147 -3.61 9.00 5.46
C ILE A 147 -4.77 8.33 4.73
N SER A 148 -5.72 7.77 5.44
CA SER A 148 -6.89 7.12 4.82
C SER A 148 -8.09 8.05 4.68
N GLY A 149 -8.15 9.13 5.47
CA GLY A 149 -9.22 10.11 5.51
C GLY A 149 -9.10 11.22 4.46
N GLU A 150 -9.60 12.40 4.85
CA GLU A 150 -9.65 13.62 4.03
C GLU A 150 -8.26 14.13 3.60
N GLY A 151 -7.22 13.88 4.39
CA GLY A 151 -5.84 14.24 4.06
C GLY A 151 -5.13 13.26 3.11
N GLY A 152 -5.80 12.23 2.60
CA GLY A 152 -5.16 11.17 1.84
C GLY A 152 -6.06 10.44 0.86
N LEU A 153 -6.32 9.17 1.14
CA LEU A 153 -6.93 8.23 0.19
C LEU A 153 -8.34 8.64 -0.24
N LEU A 154 -9.19 9.07 0.71
CA LEU A 154 -10.56 9.51 0.38
C LEU A 154 -10.55 10.77 -0.49
N GLN A 155 -9.73 11.77 -0.14
CA GLN A 155 -9.58 12.98 -0.95
C GLN A 155 -9.06 12.65 -2.35
N GLY A 156 -8.06 11.76 -2.45
CA GLY A 156 -7.51 11.35 -3.74
C GLY A 156 -8.55 10.67 -4.63
N GLN A 157 -9.41 9.81 -4.07
CA GLN A 157 -10.49 9.18 -4.81
C GLN A 157 -11.56 10.18 -5.21
N PHE A 158 -11.93 11.10 -4.33
CA PHE A 158 -12.89 12.16 -4.64
C PHE A 158 -12.40 13.06 -5.80
N GLU A 159 -11.13 13.47 -5.77
CA GLU A 159 -10.55 14.28 -6.83
C GLU A 159 -10.45 13.52 -8.17
N ASP A 160 -10.12 12.23 -8.13
CA ASP A 160 -10.04 11.38 -9.31
C ASP A 160 -11.39 11.26 -10.03
N LEU A 161 -12.46 11.03 -9.27
CA LEU A 161 -13.83 10.95 -9.80
C LEU A 161 -14.40 12.29 -10.26
N SER A 162 -14.01 13.39 -9.59
CA SER A 162 -14.52 14.73 -9.88
C SER A 162 -13.91 15.35 -11.15
N ASN A 163 -12.71 14.91 -11.56
CA ASN A 163 -11.96 15.54 -12.65
C ASN A 163 -11.80 14.60 -13.85
N LYS A 164 -12.64 14.79 -14.88
CA LYS A 164 -12.57 13.99 -16.12
C LYS A 164 -11.44 14.37 -17.08
N ASN A 165 -10.86 15.59 -16.96
CA ASN A 165 -9.79 16.09 -17.81
C ASN A 165 -8.52 16.35 -16.97
N ILE A 166 -7.73 15.31 -16.72
CA ILE A 166 -6.58 15.38 -15.83
C ILE A 166 -5.32 15.78 -16.59
N ILE A 167 -4.76 16.97 -16.28
CA ILE A 167 -3.43 17.40 -16.69
C ILE A 167 -2.38 16.65 -15.85
N TYR A 168 -1.17 16.37 -16.40
CA TYR A 168 -0.10 15.57 -15.75
C TYR A 168 0.16 15.92 -14.29
N ASN A 169 0.28 17.21 -13.96
CA ASN A 169 0.55 17.64 -12.59
C ASN A 169 -0.58 17.27 -11.62
N HIS A 170 -1.82 17.29 -12.10
CA HIS A 170 -2.96 16.88 -11.29
C HIS A 170 -3.01 15.36 -11.11
N ARG A 171 -2.68 14.58 -12.13
CA ARG A 171 -2.53 13.11 -12.03
C ARG A 171 -1.47 12.73 -10.99
N ILE A 172 -0.31 13.41 -11.00
CA ILE A 172 0.73 13.21 -9.98
C ILE A 172 0.19 13.52 -8.57
N HIS A 173 -0.60 14.60 -8.42
CA HIS A 173 -1.20 14.95 -7.14
C HIS A 173 -2.18 13.86 -6.65
N ILE A 174 -3.09 13.42 -7.50
CA ILE A 174 -4.03 12.32 -7.19
C ILE A 174 -3.28 11.04 -6.82
N ASN A 175 -2.25 10.66 -7.59
CA ASN A 175 -1.43 9.50 -7.32
C ASN A 175 -0.70 9.59 -5.96
N LYS A 176 -0.27 10.78 -5.55
CA LYS A 176 0.28 11.03 -4.21
C LYS A 176 -0.75 10.71 -3.12
N LEU A 177 -1.98 11.16 -3.29
CA LEU A 177 -3.05 10.93 -2.32
C LEU A 177 -3.51 9.46 -2.31
N LYS A 178 -3.85 8.88 -3.46
CA LYS A 178 -4.37 7.51 -3.57
C LYS A 178 -3.33 6.43 -3.25
N THR A 179 -2.09 6.61 -3.70
CA THR A 179 -1.04 5.58 -3.60
C THR A 179 0.10 6.01 -2.68
N GLY A 180 0.62 7.21 -2.85
CA GLY A 180 1.78 7.71 -2.13
C GLY A 180 1.58 7.77 -0.63
N LYS A 181 0.44 8.27 -0.15
CA LYS A 181 0.13 8.40 1.28
C LYS A 181 0.14 7.04 2.00
N LEU A 182 -0.47 6.00 1.42
CA LEU A 182 -0.48 4.68 2.04
C LEU A 182 0.91 4.02 2.01
N MET A 183 1.72 4.27 0.98
CA MET A 183 3.13 3.84 0.95
C MET A 183 3.98 4.62 1.98
N SER A 184 3.70 5.92 2.16
CA SER A 184 4.31 6.75 3.21
C SER A 184 4.05 6.16 4.60
N TYR A 185 2.80 5.77 4.87
CA TYR A 185 2.45 5.09 6.12
C TYR A 185 3.22 3.78 6.32
N CYS A 186 3.45 2.99 5.26
CA CYS A 186 4.17 1.71 5.39
C CYS A 186 5.56 1.88 6.02
N THR A 187 6.27 2.95 5.68
CA THR A 187 7.60 3.24 6.24
C THR A 187 7.52 3.98 7.55
N GLU A 188 6.57 4.91 7.70
CA GLU A 188 6.26 5.63 8.94
C GLU A 188 5.93 4.66 10.07
N ALA A 189 5.03 3.71 9.85
CA ALA A 189 4.62 2.72 10.84
C ALA A 189 5.81 1.92 11.40
N VAL A 190 6.77 1.59 10.56
CA VAL A 190 8.01 0.93 11.03
C VAL A 190 8.84 1.87 11.90
N GLY A 191 8.92 3.15 11.54
CA GLY A 191 9.60 4.18 12.33
C GLY A 191 8.97 4.39 13.72
N ILE A 192 7.63 4.41 13.78
CA ILE A 192 6.86 4.49 15.02
C ILE A 192 7.16 3.27 15.91
N VAL A 193 7.10 2.06 15.35
CA VAL A 193 7.37 0.83 16.10
C VAL A 193 8.83 0.74 16.57
N ALA A 194 9.76 1.24 15.77
CA ALA A 194 11.18 1.34 16.14
C ALA A 194 11.45 2.48 17.14
N LYS A 195 10.42 3.22 17.56
CA LYS A 195 10.50 4.36 18.49
C LYS A 195 11.54 5.41 18.04
N LEU A 196 11.59 5.69 16.73
CA LEU A 196 12.49 6.69 16.18
C LEU A 196 12.01 8.11 16.56
N ASN A 197 12.92 9.07 16.57
CA ASN A 197 12.55 10.48 16.78
C ASN A 197 11.76 11.03 15.58
N THR A 198 11.03 12.12 15.81
CA THR A 198 10.16 12.78 14.81
C THR A 198 10.89 13.11 13.51
N LYS A 199 12.16 13.57 13.60
CA LYS A 199 12.96 13.87 12.41
C LYS A 199 13.15 12.64 11.52
N LYS A 200 13.50 11.49 12.09
CA LYS A 200 13.67 10.24 11.34
C LYS A 200 12.35 9.69 10.83
N ILE A 201 11.27 9.78 11.60
CA ILE A 201 9.93 9.40 11.15
C ILE A 201 9.52 10.24 9.92
N ASN A 202 9.77 11.56 9.95
CA ASN A 202 9.49 12.43 8.81
C ASN A 202 10.34 12.10 7.56
N LEU A 203 11.58 11.63 7.73
CA LEU A 203 12.38 11.11 6.61
C LEU A 203 11.77 9.83 6.05
N LEU A 204 11.32 8.90 6.91
CA LEU A 204 10.65 7.67 6.48
C LEU A 204 9.36 7.95 5.72
N LYS A 205 8.54 8.92 6.18
CA LYS A 205 7.34 9.38 5.44
C LYS A 205 7.68 9.81 4.02
N LYS A 206 8.71 10.64 3.85
CA LYS A 206 9.16 11.11 2.54
C LYS A 206 9.69 9.97 1.67
N ILE A 207 10.44 9.04 2.25
CA ILE A 207 10.96 7.86 1.55
C ILE A 207 9.79 7.00 1.05
N GLY A 208 8.83 6.68 1.90
CA GLY A 208 7.67 5.90 1.53
C GLY A 208 6.80 6.57 0.46
N MET A 209 6.62 7.89 0.55
CA MET A 209 5.95 8.69 -0.48
C MET A 209 6.62 8.55 -1.83
N ASN A 210 7.93 8.79 -1.90
CA ASN A 210 8.70 8.68 -3.15
C ASN A 210 8.63 7.25 -3.72
N ILE A 211 8.71 6.22 -2.86
CA ILE A 211 8.56 4.81 -3.27
C ILE A 211 7.17 4.57 -3.87
N GLY A 212 6.13 5.14 -3.28
CA GLY A 212 4.76 5.05 -3.80
C GLY A 212 4.60 5.69 -5.17
N GLU A 213 5.18 6.87 -5.37
CA GLU A 213 5.16 7.56 -6.66
C GLU A 213 5.97 6.80 -7.73
N ILE A 214 7.17 6.30 -7.40
CA ILE A 214 7.97 5.45 -8.29
C ILE A 214 7.19 4.19 -8.70
N PHE A 215 6.54 3.54 -7.73
CA PHE A 215 5.73 2.35 -7.97
C PHE A 215 4.57 2.65 -8.93
N GLN A 216 3.82 3.75 -8.70
CA GLN A 216 2.70 4.14 -9.54
C GLN A 216 3.13 4.47 -10.97
N ILE A 217 4.20 5.26 -11.14
CA ILE A 217 4.73 5.58 -12.47
C ILE A 217 5.14 4.30 -13.22
N SER A 218 5.71 3.32 -12.51
CA SER A 218 6.09 2.05 -13.11
C SER A 218 4.86 1.20 -13.50
N ASP A 219 3.79 1.24 -12.72
CA ASP A 219 2.50 0.62 -13.05
C ASP A 219 1.88 1.31 -14.28
N ASP A 220 1.82 2.64 -14.31
CA ASP A 220 1.24 3.42 -15.42
C ASP A 220 1.94 3.11 -16.77
N PHE A 221 3.26 2.91 -16.78
CA PHE A 221 3.99 2.53 -18.00
C PHE A 221 3.60 1.16 -18.56
N ASN A 222 3.07 0.27 -17.73
CA ASN A 222 2.63 -1.07 -18.16
C ASN A 222 1.16 -1.09 -18.56
N ASP A 223 0.35 -0.32 -17.83
CA ASP A 223 -1.10 -0.27 -18.04
C ASP A 223 -1.44 0.60 -19.26
N GLU A 224 -0.60 1.61 -19.58
CA GLU A 224 -0.77 2.50 -20.72
C GLU A 224 0.37 2.37 -21.75
N PRO A 225 0.50 1.26 -22.50
CA PRO A 225 1.59 1.05 -23.45
C PRO A 225 1.60 2.07 -24.59
N LYS A 226 0.48 2.75 -24.84
CA LYS A 226 0.32 3.82 -25.85
C LYS A 226 0.45 5.23 -25.28
N MET A 227 1.02 5.38 -24.08
CA MET A 227 1.27 6.70 -23.47
C MET A 227 2.05 7.61 -24.44
N PRO A 228 1.65 8.90 -24.59
CA PRO A 228 2.36 9.85 -25.44
C PRO A 228 3.84 9.97 -25.09
N THR A 229 4.72 9.97 -26.09
CA THR A 229 6.18 9.98 -25.89
C THR A 229 6.67 11.14 -25.01
N LYS A 230 6.04 12.31 -25.12
CA LYS A 230 6.38 13.49 -24.30
C LYS A 230 6.08 13.26 -22.83
N GLU A 231 4.92 12.66 -22.53
CA GLU A 231 4.49 12.31 -21.19
C GLU A 231 5.40 11.26 -20.59
N LYS A 232 5.66 10.19 -21.32
CA LYS A 232 6.54 9.11 -20.89
C LYS A 232 7.92 9.62 -20.50
N LYS A 233 8.56 10.46 -21.35
CA LYS A 233 9.85 11.08 -21.05
C LYS A 233 9.81 11.95 -19.80
N TYR A 234 8.72 12.70 -19.58
CA TYR A 234 8.56 13.52 -18.39
C TYR A 234 8.48 12.63 -17.12
N LEU A 235 7.66 11.59 -17.14
CA LEU A 235 7.49 10.68 -16.03
C LEU A 235 8.76 9.86 -15.75
N GLU A 236 9.50 9.45 -16.77
CA GLU A 236 10.81 8.80 -16.62
C GLU A 236 11.79 9.71 -15.85
N LYS A 237 11.94 10.96 -16.28
CA LYS A 237 12.82 11.95 -15.63
C LYS A 237 12.37 12.24 -14.19
N TYR A 238 11.06 12.32 -13.97
CA TYR A 238 10.50 12.53 -12.64
C TYR A 238 10.79 11.33 -11.72
N ARG A 239 10.60 10.11 -12.21
CA ARG A 239 10.91 8.85 -11.50
C ARG A 239 12.39 8.77 -11.11
N ASP A 240 13.31 9.12 -12.01
CA ASP A 240 14.76 9.14 -11.74
C ASP A 240 15.12 10.18 -10.69
N THR A 241 14.44 11.32 -10.70
CA THR A 241 14.57 12.36 -9.67
C THR A 241 14.13 11.86 -8.31
N LEU A 242 12.98 11.18 -8.25
CA LEU A 242 12.47 10.58 -7.00
C LEU A 242 13.41 9.49 -6.47
N TYR A 243 13.94 8.65 -7.35
CA TYR A 243 14.93 7.63 -6.98
C TYR A 243 16.16 8.25 -6.34
N THR A 244 16.77 9.25 -6.98
CA THR A 244 17.96 9.96 -6.46
C THR A 244 17.68 10.64 -5.12
N LYS A 245 16.51 11.32 -4.99
CA LYS A 245 16.06 11.91 -3.72
C LYS A 245 15.90 10.86 -2.63
N THR A 246 15.35 9.71 -2.96
CA THR A 246 15.12 8.62 -2.00
C THR A 246 16.45 8.06 -1.48
N LEU A 247 17.44 7.86 -2.33
CA LEU A 247 18.77 7.45 -1.91
C LEU A 247 19.42 8.47 -0.94
N LYS A 248 19.24 9.78 -1.20
CA LYS A 248 19.70 10.84 -0.29
C LYS A 248 19.01 10.75 1.07
N LEU A 249 17.68 10.64 1.08
CA LEU A 249 16.89 10.51 2.31
C LEU A 249 17.27 9.25 3.12
N LEU A 250 17.55 8.13 2.48
CA LEU A 250 18.03 6.91 3.16
C LEU A 250 19.37 7.12 3.86
N ARG A 251 20.29 7.86 3.24
CA ARG A 251 21.58 8.23 3.84
C ARG A 251 21.37 9.15 5.06
N GLU A 252 20.51 10.17 4.93
CA GLU A 252 20.14 11.09 6.03
C GLU A 252 19.48 10.36 7.20
N ALA A 253 18.64 9.36 6.94
CA ALA A 253 18.01 8.52 7.94
C ALA A 253 18.97 7.48 8.56
N ASN A 254 20.20 7.37 8.02
CA ASN A 254 21.19 6.35 8.36
C ASN A 254 20.67 4.91 8.15
N ILE A 255 19.87 4.69 7.11
CA ILE A 255 19.37 3.39 6.71
C ILE A 255 20.30 2.80 5.64
N LYS A 256 21.32 2.07 6.10
CA LYS A 256 22.29 1.36 5.24
C LYS A 256 21.89 -0.11 5.18
N ASN A 257 20.92 -0.46 4.33
CA ASN A 257 20.44 -1.83 4.23
C ASN A 257 20.34 -2.27 2.76
N LEU A 258 21.00 -3.38 2.44
CA LEU A 258 21.07 -3.90 1.07
C LEU A 258 19.67 -4.27 0.53
N SER A 259 18.79 -4.84 1.35
CA SER A 259 17.44 -5.21 0.92
C SER A 259 16.59 -3.99 0.55
N VAL A 260 16.76 -2.85 1.25
CA VAL A 260 16.08 -1.59 0.91
C VAL A 260 16.59 -1.04 -0.42
N ASN A 261 17.91 -1.03 -0.63
CA ASN A 261 18.50 -0.59 -1.90
C ASN A 261 18.09 -1.50 -3.07
N ASN A 262 18.08 -2.81 -2.85
CA ASN A 262 17.65 -3.78 -3.85
C ASN A 262 16.16 -3.62 -4.18
N LEU A 263 15.31 -3.30 -3.21
CA LEU A 263 13.90 -2.99 -3.42
C LEU A 263 13.72 -1.77 -4.31
N LEU A 264 14.47 -0.69 -4.07
CA LEU A 264 14.43 0.52 -4.91
C LEU A 264 14.89 0.23 -6.34
N ASN A 265 15.99 -0.50 -6.51
CA ASN A 265 16.48 -0.91 -7.83
C ASN A 265 15.46 -1.78 -8.56
N TYR A 266 14.83 -2.71 -7.84
CA TYR A 266 13.77 -3.56 -8.36
C TYR A 266 12.59 -2.74 -8.90
N LEU A 267 12.16 -1.69 -8.18
CA LEU A 267 11.08 -0.81 -8.63
C LEU A 267 11.40 -0.05 -9.92
N MET A 268 12.65 0.38 -10.08
CA MET A 268 13.09 1.09 -11.29
C MET A 268 13.08 0.20 -12.54
N LEU A 269 13.16 -1.10 -12.37
CA LEU A 269 13.24 -2.10 -13.43
C LEU A 269 11.96 -2.94 -13.56
N LEU A 270 10.95 -2.67 -12.73
CA LEU A 270 9.66 -3.32 -12.88
C LEU A 270 9.11 -3.03 -14.28
N LYS A 271 9.23 -4.05 -15.12
CA LYS A 271 8.24 -4.32 -16.16
C LYS A 271 7.15 -5.10 -15.44
N VAL A 272 6.15 -4.40 -15.03
CA VAL A 272 5.03 -5.02 -14.29
C VAL A 272 4.09 -5.69 -15.26
#